data_19f7e43f018da93e540957f5d2d5c177
#
_entry.id   19f7e43f018da93e540957f5d2d5c177
#
_cell.length_a   1.000
_cell.length_b   1.000
_cell.length_c   1.000
_cell.angle_alpha   90.00
_cell.angle_beta   90.00
_cell.angle_gamma   90.00
#
_symmetry.space_group_name_H-M   'P 1'
#
loop_
_entity.id
_entity.type
_entity.pdbx_description
1 polymer ?
#
loop_
_entity_poly.entity_id
_entity_poly.type
_entity_poly.pdbx_seq_one_letter_code
_entity_poly.pdbx_strand_id
1 'polypeptide(L)'
;MRFDSWQFRMSQPSPVRYKRVVLKLSGEVLREPGSRDSIHPEIVARIATQVAEAQKLGVELAIVIGGGNIWRGLAASHRGMDRTTADYMGMLATVING
;
A
#
# COMPACT_ATOMS: atom_id res chain seq x y z
N MET A 1 -33.92 -10.85 -27.90
CA MET A 1 -32.91 -10.03 -27.25
C MET A 1 -31.53 -10.59 -27.61
N ARG A 2 -30.78 -9.91 -28.45
CA ARG A 2 -29.45 -10.33 -28.84
C ARG A 2 -28.48 -9.96 -27.72
N PHE A 3 -27.87 -10.93 -27.10
CA PHE A 3 -26.72 -10.73 -26.23
C PHE A 3 -25.53 -10.33 -27.12
N ASP A 4 -25.04 -9.08 -27.00
CA ASP A 4 -23.82 -8.70 -27.66
C ASP A 4 -22.64 -9.46 -27.04
N SER A 5 -21.88 -10.16 -27.90
CA SER A 5 -20.77 -11.01 -27.48
C SER A 5 -19.67 -10.26 -26.72
N TRP A 6 -19.55 -8.92 -26.92
CA TRP A 6 -18.61 -8.09 -26.20
C TRP A 6 -19.09 -7.77 -24.79
N GLN A 7 -20.40 -7.57 -24.55
CA GLN A 7 -20.97 -7.41 -23.20
C GLN A 7 -20.79 -8.66 -22.35
N PHE A 8 -20.98 -9.84 -22.96
CA PHE A 8 -20.73 -11.10 -22.32
C PHE A 8 -19.26 -11.28 -21.95
N ARG A 9 -18.33 -10.83 -22.81
CA ARG A 9 -16.90 -10.86 -22.55
C ARG A 9 -16.49 -9.92 -21.42
N MET A 10 -17.13 -8.75 -21.31
CA MET A 10 -16.87 -7.78 -20.23
C MET A 10 -17.50 -8.20 -18.89
N SER A 11 -18.54 -9.03 -18.89
CA SER A 11 -19.17 -9.54 -17.69
C SER A 11 -18.46 -10.74 -17.08
N GLN A 12 -17.50 -11.36 -17.79
CA GLN A 12 -16.71 -12.46 -17.29
C GLN A 12 -15.50 -11.94 -16.51
N PRO A 13 -15.18 -12.50 -15.34
CA PRO A 13 -13.96 -12.14 -14.64
C PRO A 13 -12.76 -12.44 -15.53
N SER A 14 -11.88 -11.44 -15.73
CA SER A 14 -10.62 -11.64 -16.43
C SER A 14 -9.81 -12.73 -15.74
N PRO A 15 -9.18 -13.66 -16.49
CA PRO A 15 -8.35 -14.67 -15.87
C PRO A 15 -7.19 -13.99 -15.13
N VAL A 16 -6.86 -14.50 -13.94
CA VAL A 16 -5.73 -14.03 -13.15
C VAL A 16 -4.44 -14.23 -13.93
N ARG A 17 -3.73 -13.12 -14.20
CA ARG A 17 -2.53 -13.13 -15.03
C ARG A 17 -1.29 -13.54 -14.24
N TYR A 18 -1.25 -13.18 -12.94
CA TYR A 18 -0.12 -13.45 -12.06
C TYR A 18 -0.60 -14.18 -10.81
N LYS A 19 0.04 -15.27 -10.48
CA LYS A 19 -0.28 -16.07 -9.29
C LYS A 19 0.35 -15.50 -8.02
N ARG A 20 1.47 -14.84 -8.16
CA ARG A 20 2.25 -14.28 -7.06
C ARG A 20 2.69 -12.87 -7.38
N VAL A 21 2.40 -11.93 -6.49
CA VAL A 21 2.60 -10.49 -6.70
C VAL A 21 3.25 -9.88 -5.46
N VAL A 22 4.23 -9.03 -5.67
CA VAL A 22 4.75 -8.13 -4.63
C VAL A 22 4.14 -6.76 -4.86
N LEU A 23 3.37 -6.29 -3.89
CA LEU A 23 2.77 -4.97 -3.89
C LEU A 23 3.63 -4.03 -3.05
N LYS A 24 4.20 -3.00 -3.69
CA LYS A 24 4.93 -1.96 -2.98
C LYS A 24 4.00 -0.78 -2.69
N LEU A 25 3.92 -0.40 -1.43
CA LEU A 25 3.15 0.75 -0.97
C LEU A 25 4.09 1.78 -0.32
N SER A 26 3.95 3.04 -0.71
CA SER A 26 4.55 4.14 0.05
C SER A 26 3.83 4.27 1.40
N GLY A 27 4.56 4.56 2.48
CA GLY A 27 3.94 4.85 3.78
C GLY A 27 2.92 5.99 3.71
N GLU A 28 3.10 6.92 2.79
CA GLU A 28 2.18 8.05 2.59
C GLU A 28 0.75 7.63 2.24
N VAL A 29 0.54 6.42 1.69
CA VAL A 29 -0.81 5.95 1.36
C VAL A 29 -1.66 5.67 2.60
N LEU A 30 -1.05 5.58 3.78
CA LEU A 30 -1.74 5.32 5.06
C LEU A 30 -2.27 6.58 5.72
N ARG A 31 -1.87 7.76 5.24
CA ARG A 31 -2.32 9.04 5.80
C ARG A 31 -3.38 9.70 4.93
N GLU A 32 -4.25 10.45 5.58
CA GLU A 32 -5.15 11.37 4.91
C GLU A 32 -4.43 12.73 4.72
N PRO A 33 -4.47 13.34 3.51
CA PRO A 33 -3.91 14.67 3.28
C PRO A 33 -4.52 15.69 4.24
N GLY A 34 -3.67 16.46 4.93
CA GLY A 34 -4.10 17.47 5.90
C GLY A 34 -4.39 16.95 7.31
N SER A 35 -4.41 15.63 7.52
CA SER A 35 -4.55 15.04 8.86
C SER A 35 -3.22 15.08 9.62
N ARG A 36 -3.31 15.22 10.95
CA ARG A 36 -2.16 15.07 11.85
C ARG A 36 -1.79 13.62 12.10
N ASP A 37 -2.73 12.70 11.86
CA ASP A 37 -2.54 11.28 12.09
C ASP A 37 -1.64 10.68 11.00
N SER A 38 -0.65 9.93 11.42
CA SER A 38 0.26 9.23 10.50
C SER A 38 -0.39 8.04 9.83
N ILE A 39 -1.37 7.43 10.49
CA ILE A 39 -2.13 6.27 10.01
C ILE A 39 -3.62 6.58 10.17
N HIS A 40 -4.35 6.48 9.06
CA HIS A 40 -5.78 6.71 9.04
C HIS A 40 -6.53 5.37 8.95
N PRO A 41 -7.28 4.97 9.99
CA PRO A 41 -7.88 3.63 10.05
C PRO A 41 -8.79 3.28 8.87
N GLU A 42 -9.56 4.24 8.36
CA GLU A 42 -10.45 4.00 7.22
C GLU A 42 -9.69 3.75 5.92
N ILE A 43 -8.55 4.41 5.74
CA ILE A 43 -7.67 4.18 4.59
C ILE A 43 -7.07 2.79 4.68
N VAL A 44 -6.59 2.40 5.86
CA VAL A 44 -6.04 1.05 6.09
C VAL A 44 -7.11 -0.01 5.81
N ALA A 45 -8.32 0.17 6.31
CA ALA A 45 -9.42 -0.76 6.07
C ALA A 45 -9.76 -0.90 4.59
N ARG A 46 -9.74 0.20 3.84
CA ARG A 46 -9.98 0.19 2.39
C ARG A 46 -8.89 -0.56 1.64
N ILE A 47 -7.62 -0.33 1.97
CA ILE A 47 -6.49 -1.04 1.37
C ILE A 47 -6.58 -2.54 1.71
N ALA A 48 -6.86 -2.87 2.96
CA ALA A 48 -7.01 -4.25 3.39
C ALA A 48 -8.14 -4.98 2.64
N THR A 49 -9.24 -4.31 2.38
CA THR A 49 -10.35 -4.84 1.59
C THR A 49 -9.91 -5.16 0.16
N GLN A 50 -9.20 -4.24 -0.49
CA GLN A 50 -8.69 -4.45 -1.85
C GLN A 50 -7.68 -5.60 -1.91
N VAL A 51 -6.80 -5.71 -0.93
CA VAL A 51 -5.86 -6.83 -0.82
C VAL A 51 -6.59 -8.16 -0.62
N ALA A 52 -7.60 -8.19 0.24
CA ALA A 52 -8.40 -9.38 0.46
C ALA A 52 -9.17 -9.81 -0.79
N GLU A 53 -9.69 -8.87 -1.56
CA GLU A 53 -10.36 -9.16 -2.84
C GLU A 53 -9.40 -9.79 -3.85
N ALA A 54 -8.17 -9.27 -3.96
CA ALA A 54 -7.14 -9.85 -4.82
C ALA A 54 -6.77 -11.27 -4.35
N GLN A 55 -6.64 -11.48 -3.05
CA GLN A 55 -6.34 -12.79 -2.47
C GLN A 55 -7.44 -13.82 -2.78
N LYS A 56 -8.71 -13.41 -2.74
CA LYS A 56 -9.85 -14.27 -3.09
C LYS A 56 -9.82 -14.76 -4.54
N LEU A 57 -9.13 -14.05 -5.42
CA LEU A 57 -8.91 -14.49 -6.79
C LEU A 57 -7.81 -15.56 -6.91
N GLY A 58 -7.22 -15.99 -5.81
CA GLY A 58 -6.15 -16.99 -5.79
C GLY A 58 -4.75 -16.42 -5.96
N VAL A 59 -4.58 -15.10 -5.82
CA VAL A 59 -3.26 -14.44 -5.90
C VAL A 59 -2.58 -14.48 -4.54
N GLU A 60 -1.34 -14.96 -4.51
CA GLU A 60 -0.46 -14.82 -3.36
C GLU A 60 0.15 -13.42 -3.36
N LEU A 61 -0.04 -12.68 -2.27
CA LEU A 61 0.41 -11.31 -2.14
C LEU A 61 1.45 -11.17 -1.04
N ALA A 62 2.57 -10.53 -1.39
CA ALA A 62 3.51 -9.97 -0.43
C ALA A 62 3.42 -8.44 -0.50
N ILE A 63 3.41 -7.78 0.65
CA ILE A 63 3.34 -6.32 0.72
C ILE A 63 4.65 -5.78 1.26
N VAL A 64 5.23 -4.82 0.54
CA VAL A 64 6.37 -4.03 0.99
C VAL A 64 5.87 -2.62 1.23
N ILE A 65 6.01 -2.12 2.46
CA ILE A 65 5.50 -0.81 2.84
C ILE A 65 6.62 0.08 3.38
N GLY A 66 6.63 1.33 2.96
CA GLY A 66 7.54 2.35 3.48
C GLY A 66 7.06 2.97 4.80
N GLY A 67 7.90 3.82 5.38
CA GLY A 67 7.64 4.50 6.66
C GLY A 67 7.46 6.01 6.55
N GLY A 68 7.33 6.57 5.36
CA GLY A 68 7.33 8.02 5.12
C GLY A 68 6.15 8.80 5.71
N ASN A 69 5.10 8.12 6.12
CA ASN A 69 3.98 8.71 6.86
C ASN A 69 4.34 9.01 8.33
N ILE A 70 5.31 8.29 8.88
CA ILE A 70 5.75 8.44 10.28
C ILE A 70 7.04 9.23 10.36
N TRP A 71 8.03 8.89 9.51
CA TRP A 71 9.37 9.44 9.59
C TRP A 71 10.04 9.56 8.24
N ARG A 72 10.71 10.70 8.00
CA ARG A 72 11.52 10.92 6.81
C ARG A 72 12.94 11.31 7.22
N GLY A 73 13.90 10.39 7.04
CA GLY A 73 15.28 10.55 7.43
C GLY A 73 15.97 11.73 6.74
N LEU A 74 15.70 11.95 5.45
CA LEU A 74 16.25 13.09 4.72
C LEU A 74 15.80 14.42 5.33
N ALA A 75 14.51 14.58 5.59
CA ALA A 75 13.98 15.79 6.22
C ALA A 75 14.54 16.00 7.64
N ALA A 76 14.70 14.93 8.40
CA ALA A 76 15.29 14.99 9.74
C ALA A 76 16.78 15.39 9.70
N SER A 77 17.56 14.87 8.75
CA SER A 77 18.97 15.24 8.60
C SER A 77 19.14 16.70 8.22
N HIS A 78 18.24 17.25 7.41
CA HIS A 78 18.22 18.68 7.08
C HIS A 78 17.93 19.57 8.28
N ARG A 79 17.35 19.04 9.36
CA ARG A 79 17.12 19.74 10.63
C ARG A 79 18.25 19.54 11.64
N GLY A 80 19.39 19.01 11.23
CA GLY A 80 20.57 18.83 12.06
C GLY A 80 20.72 17.44 12.70
N MET A 81 19.82 16.50 12.43
CA MET A 81 19.97 15.13 12.90
C MET A 81 21.01 14.39 12.04
N ASP A 82 21.82 13.54 12.66
CA ASP A 82 22.71 12.66 11.94
C ASP A 82 21.93 11.76 10.97
N ARG A 83 22.40 11.68 9.72
CA ARG A 83 21.70 10.96 8.66
C ARG A 83 21.53 9.46 8.98
N THR A 84 22.57 8.83 9.51
CA THR A 84 22.51 7.41 9.85
C THR A 84 21.46 7.14 10.93
N THR A 85 21.43 7.94 11.97
CA THR A 85 20.41 7.85 13.02
C THR A 85 19.00 8.09 12.46
N ALA A 86 18.84 9.10 11.62
CA ALA A 86 17.57 9.41 10.96
C ALA A 86 17.08 8.24 10.09
N ASP A 87 17.99 7.59 9.37
CA ASP A 87 17.66 6.44 8.52
C ASP A 87 17.27 5.21 9.36
N TYR A 88 17.92 4.96 10.49
CA TYR A 88 17.49 3.91 11.43
C TYR A 88 16.08 4.15 11.97
N MET A 89 15.75 5.40 12.29
CA MET A 89 14.38 5.74 12.71
C MET A 89 13.36 5.49 11.60
N GLY A 90 13.74 5.78 10.34
CA GLY A 90 12.92 5.46 9.18
C GLY A 90 12.71 3.95 9.02
N MET A 91 13.72 3.14 9.26
CA MET A 91 13.60 1.68 9.23
C MET A 91 12.64 1.18 10.31
N LEU A 92 12.70 1.72 11.52
CA LEU A 92 11.74 1.40 12.58
C LEU A 92 10.31 1.82 12.21
N ALA A 93 10.15 2.93 11.53
CA ALA A 93 8.85 3.36 11.02
C ALA A 93 8.25 2.36 10.03
N THR A 94 9.07 1.73 9.19
CA THR A 94 8.60 0.68 8.28
C THR A 94 8.11 -0.55 9.04
N VAL A 95 8.76 -0.90 10.13
CA VAL A 95 8.34 -2.01 11.00
C VAL A 95 6.99 -1.72 11.66
N ILE A 96 6.77 -0.47 12.07
CA ILE A 96 5.47 -0.07 12.66
C ILE A 96 4.34 -0.24 11.64
N ASN A 97 4.56 0.09 10.38
CA ASN A 97 3.55 -0.04 9.32
C ASN A 97 3.33 -1.49 8.87
N GLY A 98 4.37 -2.31 8.92
CA GLY A 98 4.30 -3.71 8.51
C GLY A 98 3.64 -4.61 9.55
#